data_d409387a4d84adfb53f87e474d56af3a
#
_entry.id   d409387a4d84adfb53f87e474d56af3a
#
_cell.length_a   1.000
_cell.length_b   1.000
_cell.length_c   1.000
_cell.angle_alpha   90.00
_cell.angle_beta   90.00
_cell.angle_gamma   90.00
#
_symmetry.space_group_name_H-M   'P 1'
#
loop_
_entity.id
_entity.type
_entity.pdbx_description
1 polymer ?
#
loop_
_entity_poly.entity_id
_entity_poly.type
_entity_poly.pdbx_seq_one_letter_code
_entity_poly.pdbx_strand_id
1 'polypeptide(L)'
;FQTDTCLCSKNKHKIYDILKYDYVGAPWKSKKMPKLGGNGGLSFRKKSKMLQECSKYKKGNEDVFYSSRNFSYPNKKTSQNIFVETIFSDNPFGVHKVWNYIKGNKLNLLKKNCPEINTIFGK
;
A
#
# COMPACT_ATOMS: atom_id res chain seq x y z
N PHE A 1 -0.14 -1.39 9.85
CA PHE A 1 0.82 -2.21 9.07
C PHE A 1 0.90 -3.63 9.62
N GLN A 2 1.29 -4.56 8.77
CA GLN A 2 1.54 -5.97 9.14
C GLN A 2 3.04 -6.24 9.24
N THR A 3 3.42 -7.36 9.86
CA THR A 3 4.82 -7.69 10.14
C THR A 3 5.67 -7.99 8.90
N ASP A 4 5.04 -8.28 7.77
CA ASP A 4 5.68 -8.52 6.47
C ASP A 4 5.71 -7.26 5.59
N THR A 5 5.84 -6.10 6.22
CA THR A 5 5.92 -4.79 5.56
C THR A 5 7.21 -4.07 5.92
N CYS A 6 7.67 -3.18 5.06
CA CYS A 6 8.69 -2.20 5.42
C CYS A 6 8.51 -0.88 4.65
N LEU A 7 9.05 0.19 5.24
CA LEU A 7 9.18 1.48 4.60
C LEU A 7 10.56 1.60 3.97
N CYS A 8 10.63 2.22 2.81
CA CYS A 8 11.85 2.39 2.02
C CYS A 8 12.48 3.74 2.36
N SER A 9 13.54 3.75 3.17
CA SER A 9 14.16 4.98 3.70
C SER A 9 14.61 5.95 2.61
N LYS A 10 15.07 5.44 1.47
CA LYS A 10 15.47 6.25 0.31
C LYS A 10 14.34 7.11 -0.24
N ASN A 11 13.09 6.72 -0.02
CA ASN A 11 11.90 7.37 -0.56
C ASN A 11 11.04 8.03 0.53
N LYS A 12 11.60 8.30 1.70
CA LYS A 12 10.89 8.90 2.85
C LYS A 12 10.19 10.23 2.52
N HIS A 13 10.71 11.00 1.56
CA HIS A 13 10.12 12.27 1.12
C HIS A 13 8.72 12.11 0.52
N LYS A 14 8.36 10.91 0.04
CA LYS A 14 7.02 10.62 -0.51
C LYS A 14 5.91 10.71 0.53
N ILE A 15 6.25 10.77 1.84
CA ILE A 15 5.25 10.98 2.89
C ILE A 15 4.42 12.25 2.66
N TYR A 16 5.02 13.30 2.12
CA TYR A 16 4.31 14.54 1.83
C TYR A 16 3.24 14.39 0.75
N ASP A 17 3.44 13.47 -0.20
CA ASP A 17 2.44 13.14 -1.22
C ASP A 17 1.29 12.30 -0.67
N ILE A 18 1.56 11.54 0.40
CA ILE A 18 0.58 10.65 1.05
C ILE A 18 -0.40 11.43 1.92
N LEU A 19 0.10 12.42 2.68
CA LEU A 19 -0.65 13.13 3.73
C LEU A 19 -1.88 13.89 3.22
N LYS A 20 -1.95 14.20 1.94
CA LYS A 20 -3.10 14.90 1.34
C LYS A 20 -4.31 14.00 1.06
N TYR A 21 -4.16 12.69 1.19
CA TYR A 21 -5.23 11.73 0.96
C TYR A 21 -5.83 11.20 2.27
N ASP A 22 -7.03 10.65 2.19
CA ASP A 22 -7.71 10.04 3.34
C ASP A 22 -7.29 8.57 3.53
N TYR A 23 -7.03 7.87 2.43
CA TYR A 23 -6.59 6.47 2.42
C TYR A 23 -5.67 6.20 1.23
N VAL A 24 -4.54 5.55 1.48
CA VAL A 24 -3.62 5.08 0.46
C VAL A 24 -3.20 3.65 0.78
N GLY A 25 -3.35 2.74 -0.18
CA GLY A 25 -2.89 1.36 -0.09
C GLY A 25 -2.31 0.89 -1.41
N ALA A 26 -1.64 -0.26 -1.41
CA ALA A 26 -1.15 -0.88 -2.63
C ALA A 26 -2.33 -1.30 -3.53
N PRO A 27 -2.42 -0.85 -4.79
CA PRO A 27 -3.56 -1.16 -5.64
C PRO A 27 -3.61 -2.66 -5.98
N TRP A 28 -4.81 -3.19 -6.14
CA TRP A 28 -5.03 -4.58 -6.55
C TRP A 28 -5.00 -4.74 -8.07
N LYS A 29 -4.53 -5.90 -8.53
CA LYS A 29 -4.61 -6.29 -9.95
C LYS A 29 -6.03 -6.69 -10.35
N SER A 30 -6.77 -7.33 -9.46
CA SER A 30 -8.09 -7.88 -9.76
C SER A 30 -9.11 -6.77 -10.03
N LYS A 31 -9.84 -6.91 -11.14
CA LYS A 31 -10.96 -6.02 -11.48
C LYS A 31 -12.17 -6.20 -10.57
N LYS A 32 -12.21 -7.28 -9.78
CA LYS A 32 -13.26 -7.53 -8.78
C LYS A 32 -13.08 -6.70 -7.51
N MET A 33 -11.87 -6.15 -7.30
CA MET A 33 -11.56 -5.30 -6.16
C MET A 33 -11.86 -3.82 -6.48
N PRO A 34 -12.01 -2.96 -5.46
CA PRO A 34 -12.19 -1.53 -5.69
C PRO A 34 -11.10 -0.93 -6.58
N LYS A 35 -11.45 0.02 -7.44
CA LYS A 35 -10.50 0.69 -8.34
C LYS A 35 -9.52 1.61 -7.60
N LEU A 36 -9.98 2.21 -6.51
CA LEU A 36 -9.22 3.14 -5.68
C LEU A 36 -9.01 2.53 -4.29
N GLY A 37 -8.15 3.16 -3.48
CA GLY A 37 -7.75 2.62 -2.20
C GLY A 37 -6.65 1.60 -2.36
N GLY A 38 -6.82 0.42 -1.77
CA GLY A 38 -5.86 -0.66 -1.91
C GLY A 38 -5.68 -1.50 -0.66
N ASN A 39 -4.75 -2.45 -0.72
CA ASN A 39 -4.46 -3.41 0.33
C ASN A 39 -4.11 -2.75 1.66
N GLY A 40 -4.67 -3.27 2.74
CA GLY A 40 -4.52 -2.75 4.09
C GLY A 40 -3.28 -3.20 4.85
N GLY A 41 -2.53 -4.17 4.33
CA GLY A 41 -1.34 -4.71 5.00
C GLY A 41 -0.27 -3.66 5.27
N LEU A 42 -0.09 -2.74 4.33
CA LEU A 42 0.62 -1.48 4.52
C LEU A 42 -0.22 -0.37 3.91
N SER A 43 -0.78 0.51 4.72
CA SER A 43 -1.65 1.58 4.25
C SER A 43 -1.51 2.83 5.11
N PHE A 44 -1.73 3.98 4.49
CA PHE A 44 -1.96 5.23 5.19
C PHE A 44 -3.46 5.45 5.37
N ARG A 45 -3.86 5.85 6.56
CA ARG A 45 -5.28 6.09 6.90
C ARG A 45 -5.40 7.35 7.74
N LYS A 46 -6.19 8.31 7.27
CA LYS A 46 -6.51 9.50 8.05
C LYS A 46 -7.48 9.14 9.15
N LYS A 47 -7.03 9.16 10.40
CA LYS A 47 -7.79 8.67 11.57
C LYS A 47 -9.21 9.24 11.63
N SER A 48 -9.38 10.55 11.46
CA SER A 48 -10.69 11.21 11.52
C SER A 48 -11.69 10.65 10.49
N LYS A 49 -11.20 10.32 9.29
CA LYS A 49 -12.01 9.75 8.22
C LYS A 49 -12.38 8.29 8.50
N MET A 50 -11.44 7.51 9.04
CA MET A 50 -11.74 6.14 9.46
C MET A 50 -12.81 6.11 10.55
N LEU A 51 -12.70 7.00 11.54
CA LEU A 51 -13.66 7.10 12.64
C LEU A 51 -15.06 7.49 12.17
N GLN A 52 -15.18 8.36 11.16
CA GLN A 52 -16.48 8.74 10.59
C GLN A 52 -17.22 7.55 9.97
N GLU A 53 -16.50 6.57 9.45
CA GLU A 53 -17.08 5.47 8.67
C GLU A 53 -17.08 4.12 9.41
N CYS A 54 -16.25 3.96 10.45
CA CYS A 54 -16.05 2.65 11.08
C CYS A 54 -17.32 2.02 11.64
N SER A 55 -18.30 2.81 12.11
CA SER A 55 -19.59 2.31 12.61
C SER A 55 -20.44 1.63 11.53
N LYS A 56 -20.17 1.92 10.27
CA LYS A 56 -20.87 1.33 9.11
C LYS A 56 -20.27 -0.01 8.69
N TYR A 57 -19.08 -0.33 9.19
CA TYR A 57 -18.43 -1.61 8.90
C TYR A 57 -19.16 -2.75 9.62
N LYS A 58 -19.50 -3.79 8.88
CA LYS A 58 -20.22 -4.95 9.42
C LYS A 58 -19.41 -6.24 9.35
N LYS A 59 -18.84 -6.56 8.19
CA LYS A 59 -18.11 -7.81 7.96
C LYS A 59 -17.23 -7.72 6.70
N GLY A 60 -16.31 -8.66 6.57
CA GLY A 60 -15.41 -8.77 5.42
C GLY A 60 -14.06 -8.12 5.70
N ASN A 61 -13.30 -7.90 4.64
CA ASN A 61 -11.99 -7.27 4.75
C ASN A 61 -12.14 -5.76 4.93
N GLU A 62 -11.49 -5.21 5.95
CA GLU A 62 -11.58 -3.79 6.29
C GLU A 62 -11.00 -2.89 5.19
N ASP A 63 -9.97 -3.37 4.49
CA ASP A 63 -9.36 -2.61 3.41
C ASP A 63 -10.29 -2.45 2.20
N VAL A 64 -11.07 -3.47 1.88
CA VAL A 64 -12.13 -3.39 0.86
C VAL A 64 -13.21 -2.41 1.30
N PHE A 65 -13.62 -2.46 2.56
CA PHE A 65 -14.61 -1.53 3.11
C PHE A 65 -14.12 -0.08 2.99
N TYR A 66 -12.91 0.23 3.47
CA TYR A 66 -12.37 1.59 3.44
C TYR A 66 -11.99 2.06 2.03
N SER A 67 -11.71 1.14 1.11
CA SER A 67 -11.48 1.45 -0.31
C SER A 67 -12.79 1.72 -1.10
N SER A 68 -13.95 1.57 -0.45
CA SER A 68 -15.26 1.77 -1.06
C SER A 68 -16.04 2.93 -0.42
N ARG A 69 -15.37 3.77 0.37
CA ARG A 69 -15.98 4.93 1.01
C ARG A 69 -15.79 6.19 0.17
N ASN A 70 -16.50 7.25 0.55
CA ASN A 70 -16.35 8.57 -0.08
C ASN A 70 -15.12 9.31 0.49
N PHE A 71 -13.95 8.74 0.25
CA PHE A 71 -12.66 9.28 0.69
C PHE A 71 -11.89 9.89 -0.48
N SER A 72 -10.91 10.75 -0.13
CA SER A 72 -9.88 11.18 -1.07
C SER A 72 -8.83 10.08 -1.23
N TYR A 73 -8.76 9.50 -2.42
CA TYR A 73 -7.77 8.49 -2.80
C TYR A 73 -6.88 9.01 -3.91
N PRO A 74 -5.60 8.64 -3.97
CA PRO A 74 -4.81 8.84 -5.18
C PRO A 74 -5.36 7.95 -6.31
N ASN A 75 -5.09 8.34 -7.56
CA ASN A 75 -5.38 7.45 -8.69
C ASN A 75 -4.49 6.20 -8.61
N LYS A 76 -4.83 5.16 -9.37
CA LYS A 76 -4.13 3.88 -9.33
C LYS A 76 -2.63 4.01 -9.60
N LYS A 77 -2.22 4.82 -10.58
CA LYS A 77 -0.82 5.02 -10.92
C LYS A 77 -0.05 5.69 -9.78
N THR A 78 -0.62 6.68 -9.13
CA THR A 78 -0.02 7.34 -7.96
C THR A 78 0.09 6.37 -6.79
N SER A 79 -0.97 5.63 -6.46
CA SER A 79 -0.95 4.60 -5.40
C SER A 79 0.13 3.54 -5.65
N GLN A 80 0.27 3.09 -6.90
CA GLN A 80 1.27 2.09 -7.32
C GLN A 80 2.69 2.57 -7.07
N ASN A 81 2.95 3.88 -7.21
CA ASN A 81 4.27 4.47 -6.94
C ASN A 81 4.53 4.74 -5.46
N ILE A 82 3.50 4.63 -4.62
CA ILE A 82 3.62 4.82 -3.17
C ILE A 82 3.80 3.48 -2.45
N PHE A 83 2.86 2.54 -2.65
CA PHE A 83 2.89 1.23 -2.01
C PHE A 83 2.89 0.11 -3.04
N VAL A 84 3.77 -0.87 -2.84
CA VAL A 84 3.88 -2.04 -3.70
C VAL A 84 3.55 -3.32 -2.94
N GLU A 85 2.68 -4.13 -3.53
CA GLU A 85 2.40 -5.50 -3.12
C GLU A 85 2.45 -6.42 -4.36
N THR A 86 1.42 -6.37 -5.21
CA THR A 86 1.28 -7.23 -6.40
C THR A 86 1.68 -6.53 -7.69
N ILE A 87 1.54 -5.21 -7.74
CA ILE A 87 1.87 -4.40 -8.92
C ILE A 87 3.23 -3.74 -8.70
N PHE A 88 4.18 -4.04 -9.58
CA PHE A 88 5.54 -3.53 -9.47
C PHE A 88 5.64 -2.02 -9.68
N SER A 89 6.43 -1.38 -8.84
CA SER A 89 7.00 -0.05 -9.03
C SER A 89 8.42 -0.06 -8.45
N ASP A 90 9.33 0.67 -9.05
CA ASP A 90 10.77 0.55 -8.74
C ASP A 90 11.23 1.36 -7.51
N ASN A 91 10.52 2.43 -7.16
CA ASN A 91 10.89 3.34 -6.07
C ASN A 91 9.72 3.64 -5.12
N PRO A 92 9.11 2.62 -4.47
CA PRO A 92 7.97 2.86 -3.57
C PRO A 92 8.40 3.53 -2.26
N PHE A 93 7.41 4.14 -1.58
CA PHE A 93 7.55 4.56 -0.19
C PHE A 93 7.56 3.36 0.76
N GLY A 94 6.80 2.31 0.44
CA GLY A 94 6.76 1.10 1.25
C GLY A 94 6.29 -0.11 0.46
N VAL A 95 6.53 -1.28 1.03
CA VAL A 95 6.19 -2.57 0.42
C VAL A 95 5.52 -3.51 1.42
N HIS A 96 4.63 -4.37 0.91
CA HIS A 96 3.96 -5.43 1.66
C HIS A 96 4.18 -6.78 0.96
N LYS A 97 4.83 -7.72 1.61
CA LYS A 97 5.10 -9.11 1.18
C LYS A 97 5.38 -9.28 -0.33
N VAL A 98 6.13 -8.35 -0.90
CA VAL A 98 6.38 -8.27 -2.35
C VAL A 98 7.04 -9.51 -2.92
N TRP A 99 7.83 -10.24 -2.11
CA TRP A 99 8.48 -11.49 -2.52
C TRP A 99 7.51 -12.62 -2.86
N ASN A 100 6.25 -12.52 -2.44
CA ASN A 100 5.21 -13.49 -2.82
C ASN A 100 4.75 -13.30 -4.27
N TYR A 101 4.79 -12.08 -4.77
CA TYR A 101 4.17 -11.69 -6.04
C TYR A 101 5.15 -11.21 -7.10
N ILE A 102 6.25 -10.59 -6.68
CA ILE A 102 7.24 -9.98 -7.58
C ILE A 102 8.51 -10.83 -7.53
N LYS A 103 9.01 -11.22 -8.70
CA LYS A 103 10.12 -12.17 -8.83
C LYS A 103 11.21 -11.64 -9.76
N GLY A 104 12.35 -12.32 -9.74
CA GLY A 104 13.46 -12.08 -10.66
C GLY A 104 14.02 -10.66 -10.59
N ASN A 105 14.35 -10.10 -11.75
CA ASN A 105 15.00 -8.80 -11.85
C ASN A 105 14.19 -7.66 -11.21
N LYS A 106 12.85 -7.73 -11.25
CA LYS A 106 12.00 -6.73 -10.60
C LYS A 106 12.13 -6.76 -9.08
N LEU A 107 12.19 -7.94 -8.48
CA LEU A 107 12.42 -8.07 -7.03
C LEU A 107 13.83 -7.62 -6.66
N ASN A 108 14.83 -7.95 -7.47
CA ASN A 108 16.21 -7.50 -7.25
C ASN A 108 16.31 -5.98 -7.29
N LEU A 109 15.62 -5.34 -8.24
CA LEU A 109 15.58 -3.88 -8.34
C LEU A 109 14.89 -3.25 -7.12
N LEU A 110 13.78 -3.83 -6.66
CA LEU A 110 13.13 -3.39 -5.43
C LEU A 110 14.07 -3.49 -4.22
N LYS A 111 14.77 -4.61 -4.04
CA LYS A 111 15.74 -4.80 -2.95
C LYS A 111 16.90 -3.79 -3.01
N LYS A 112 17.34 -3.40 -4.21
CA LYS A 112 18.34 -2.36 -4.40
C LYS A 112 17.82 -0.98 -3.98
N ASN A 113 16.59 -0.66 -4.34
CA ASN A 113 15.97 0.64 -4.08
C ASN A 113 15.35 0.74 -2.68
N CYS A 114 15.01 -0.39 -2.08
CA CYS A 114 14.46 -0.54 -0.73
C CYS A 114 15.22 -1.66 0.01
N PRO A 115 16.45 -1.41 0.49
CA PRO A 115 17.28 -2.44 1.13
C PRO A 115 16.63 -3.06 2.37
N GLU A 116 15.71 -2.35 3.00
CA GLU A 116 14.94 -2.80 4.17
C GLU A 116 14.19 -4.11 3.90
N ILE A 117 13.86 -4.41 2.64
CA ILE A 117 13.24 -5.70 2.26
C ILE A 117 14.10 -6.88 2.71
N ASN A 118 15.43 -6.74 2.67
CA ASN A 118 16.34 -7.82 3.05
C ASN A 118 16.28 -8.16 4.54
N THR A 119 15.80 -7.24 5.38
CA THR A 119 15.68 -7.47 6.83
C THR A 119 14.47 -8.32 7.20
N ILE A 120 13.46 -8.35 6.35
CA ILE A 120 12.19 -9.08 6.57
C ILE A 120 12.01 -10.25 5.61
N PHE A 121 12.73 -10.27 4.51
CA PHE A 121 12.65 -11.34 3.51
C PHE A 121 13.13 -12.67 4.09
N GLY A 122 12.30 -13.71 3.97
CA GLY A 122 12.63 -15.06 4.46
C GLY A 122 12.45 -15.28 5.96
N LYS A 123 11.87 -14.32 6.67
CA LYS A 123 11.54 -14.48 8.11
C LYS A 123 10.24 -15.27 8.36
#